data_25bf7c6c2fded4215698ba734a60c5ad
#
_entry.id   25bf7c6c2fded4215698ba734a60c5ad
#
_cell.length_a   1.000
_cell.length_b   1.000
_cell.length_c   1.000
_cell.angle_alpha   90.00
_cell.angle_beta   90.00
_cell.angle_gamma   90.00
#
_symmetry.space_group_name_H-M   'P 1'
#
loop_
_entity.id
_entity.type
_entity.pdbx_description
1 polymer ?
#
loop_
_entity_poly.entity_id
_entity_poly.type
_entity_poly.pdbx_seq_one_letter_code
_entity_poly.pdbx_strand_id
1 'polypeptide(L)'
;MPNLPTATLRKRRNALLRQLPSLKAVLRGSLIERYKRCGKPGCKCADGPGHGPKYYLSVSYPGLRPQMDYVPQESYSQTAEFLTNYHRAREILEAICEINRELLRRREAF
;
A
#
# COMPACT_ATOMS: atom_id res chain seq x y z
N MET A 1 13.34 -20.71 7.41
CA MET A 1 13.23 -20.57 8.88
C MET A 1 13.52 -21.82 9.69
N PRO A 2 13.24 -23.04 9.22
CA PRO A 2 13.39 -24.22 10.07
C PRO A 2 14.79 -24.43 10.66
N ASN A 3 15.82 -23.90 10.01
CA ASN A 3 17.21 -24.08 10.42
C ASN A 3 17.75 -22.97 11.32
N LEU A 4 16.92 -21.96 11.66
CA LEU A 4 17.37 -20.84 12.47
C LEU A 4 17.11 -21.09 13.96
N PRO A 5 18.06 -20.71 14.84
CA PRO A 5 17.82 -20.79 16.28
C PRO A 5 16.61 -19.93 16.70
N THR A 6 15.90 -20.39 17.72
CA THR A 6 14.74 -19.68 18.27
C THR A 6 15.09 -18.24 18.67
N ALA A 7 16.24 -18.04 19.31
CA ALA A 7 16.69 -16.69 19.71
C ALA A 7 16.91 -15.79 18.50
N THR A 8 17.39 -16.33 17.38
CA THR A 8 17.57 -15.57 16.14
C THR A 8 16.22 -15.14 15.58
N LEU A 9 15.22 -15.99 15.61
CA LEU A 9 13.87 -15.67 15.15
C LEU A 9 13.27 -14.50 15.95
N ARG A 10 13.43 -14.52 17.27
CA ARG A 10 12.95 -13.44 18.14
C ARG A 10 13.68 -12.11 17.84
N LYS A 11 14.99 -12.17 17.60
CA LYS A 11 15.77 -10.97 17.22
C LYS A 11 15.32 -10.39 15.90
N ARG A 12 15.03 -11.25 14.92
CA ARG A 12 14.50 -10.81 13.61
C ARG A 12 13.15 -10.14 13.78
N ARG A 13 12.26 -10.72 14.60
CA ARG A 13 10.96 -10.11 14.87
C ARG A 13 11.11 -8.72 15.47
N ASN A 14 11.99 -8.56 16.45
CA ASN A 14 12.21 -7.28 17.10
C ASN A 14 12.81 -6.25 16.14
N ALA A 15 13.70 -6.70 15.25
CA ALA A 15 14.27 -5.83 14.21
C ALA A 15 13.19 -5.37 13.22
N LEU A 16 12.29 -6.26 12.83
CA LEU A 16 11.18 -5.92 11.94
C LEU A 16 10.25 -4.87 12.56
N LEU A 17 9.97 -5.01 13.85
CA LEU A 17 9.14 -4.02 14.57
C LEU A 17 9.73 -2.63 14.49
N ARG A 18 11.06 -2.51 14.57
CA ARG A 18 11.74 -1.21 14.47
C ARG A 18 11.73 -0.63 13.07
N GLN A 19 11.44 -1.43 12.06
CA GLN A 19 11.40 -0.98 10.66
C GLN A 19 10.01 -0.52 10.22
N LEU A 20 8.99 -0.67 11.08
CA LEU A 20 7.64 -0.23 10.73
C LEU A 20 7.62 1.27 10.46
N PRO A 21 7.01 1.71 9.34
CA PRO A 21 6.78 3.13 9.13
C PRO A 21 5.78 3.66 10.15
N SER A 22 5.69 5.00 10.26
CA SER A 22 4.66 5.61 11.10
C SER A 22 3.28 5.16 10.63
N LEU A 23 2.47 4.62 11.53
CA LEU A 23 1.12 4.17 11.20
C LEU A 23 0.13 5.31 11.01
N LYS A 24 0.56 6.56 11.28
CA LYS A 24 -0.20 7.76 10.90
C LYS A 24 -0.07 8.08 9.42
N ALA A 25 0.96 7.55 8.78
CA ALA A 25 1.31 7.88 7.40
C ALA A 25 1.10 6.68 6.48
N VAL A 26 -0.03 6.01 6.62
CA VAL A 26 -0.39 4.87 5.78
C VAL A 26 -1.72 5.11 5.09
N LEU A 27 -1.84 4.57 3.89
CA LEU A 27 -3.05 4.67 3.09
C LEU A 27 -3.17 3.42 2.25
N ARG A 28 -4.34 2.81 2.26
CA ARG A 28 -4.61 1.61 1.47
C ARG A 28 -5.30 2.00 0.17
N GLY A 29 -4.89 1.39 -0.92
CA GLY A 29 -5.51 1.60 -2.22
C GLY A 29 -4.49 1.62 -3.34
N SER A 30 -4.92 2.09 -4.50
CA SER A 30 -4.08 2.22 -5.69
C SER A 30 -4.28 3.58 -6.32
N LEU A 31 -3.19 4.20 -6.77
CA LEU A 31 -3.27 5.42 -7.57
C LEU A 31 -3.57 5.04 -9.01
N ILE A 32 -4.56 5.71 -9.59
CA ILE A 32 -4.90 5.54 -11.00
C ILE A 32 -4.88 6.89 -11.71
N GLU A 33 -4.46 6.86 -12.97
CA GLU A 33 -4.50 8.03 -13.84
C GLU A 33 -5.73 7.94 -14.72
N ARG A 34 -6.39 9.08 -14.90
CA ARG A 34 -7.49 9.17 -15.84
C ARG A 34 -7.33 10.35 -16.76
N TYR A 35 -7.64 10.12 -18.02
CA TYR A 35 -7.73 11.12 -19.06
C TYR A 35 -9.18 11.21 -19.48
N LYS A 36 -9.72 12.43 -19.49
CA LYS A 36 -11.13 12.63 -19.83
C LYS A 36 -11.26 13.56 -21.01
N ARG A 37 -11.98 13.11 -22.03
CA ARG A 37 -12.32 13.96 -23.17
C ARG A 37 -13.41 14.94 -22.75
N CYS A 38 -13.24 16.21 -23.10
CA CYS A 38 -14.16 17.25 -22.67
C CYS A 38 -15.43 17.36 -23.50
N GLY A 39 -15.54 16.71 -24.63
CA GLY A 39 -16.70 16.80 -25.48
C GLY A 39 -16.91 18.14 -26.18
N LYS A 40 -16.02 19.11 -26.00
CA LYS A 40 -16.11 20.39 -26.69
C LYS A 40 -15.62 20.25 -28.12
N PRO A 41 -16.40 20.70 -29.14
CA PRO A 41 -15.94 20.67 -30.52
C PRO A 41 -14.66 21.48 -30.68
N GLY A 42 -13.69 20.95 -31.44
CA GLY A 42 -12.44 21.62 -31.69
C GLY A 42 -11.42 21.61 -30.57
N CYS A 43 -11.72 20.94 -29.46
CA CYS A 43 -10.76 20.77 -28.38
C CYS A 43 -9.69 19.75 -28.77
N LYS A 44 -8.42 20.01 -28.40
CA LYS A 44 -7.30 19.12 -28.68
C LYS A 44 -7.47 17.72 -28.11
N CYS A 45 -8.27 17.57 -27.05
CA CYS A 45 -8.52 16.27 -26.44
C CYS A 45 -9.36 15.34 -27.34
N ALA A 46 -10.01 15.87 -28.38
CA ALA A 46 -10.80 15.06 -29.30
C ALA A 46 -9.94 14.06 -30.09
N ASP A 47 -8.70 14.42 -30.36
CA ASP A 47 -7.76 13.60 -31.16
C ASP A 47 -6.66 12.93 -30.32
N GLY A 48 -6.78 13.02 -29.00
CA GLY A 48 -5.78 12.49 -28.08
C GLY A 48 -6.39 11.71 -26.92
N PRO A 49 -5.57 11.43 -25.90
CA PRO A 49 -6.04 10.69 -24.72
C PRO A 49 -7.07 11.45 -23.86
N GLY A 50 -7.31 12.72 -24.14
CA GLY A 50 -8.22 13.55 -23.38
C GLY A 50 -7.50 14.55 -22.48
N HIS A 51 -8.27 15.23 -21.63
CA HIS A 51 -7.72 16.13 -20.62
C HIS A 51 -7.17 15.31 -19.45
N GLY A 52 -6.06 15.72 -18.94
CA GLY A 52 -5.43 15.08 -17.80
C GLY A 52 -3.92 15.17 -17.86
N PRO A 53 -3.22 14.31 -17.09
CA PRO A 53 -3.83 13.28 -16.24
C PRO A 53 -4.47 13.84 -14.99
N LYS A 54 -5.55 13.21 -14.57
CA LYS A 54 -6.12 13.42 -13.23
C LYS A 54 -5.90 12.13 -12.45
N TYR A 55 -5.60 12.27 -11.17
CA TYR A 55 -5.26 11.15 -10.33
C TYR A 55 -6.36 10.87 -9.33
N TYR A 56 -6.62 9.58 -9.11
CA TYR A 56 -7.62 9.11 -8.16
C TYR A 56 -7.03 8.00 -7.31
N LEU A 57 -7.45 7.96 -6.06
CA LEU A 57 -7.19 6.82 -5.19
C LEU A 57 -8.36 5.87 -5.32
N SER A 58 -8.09 4.62 -5.70
CA SER A 58 -9.10 3.57 -5.77
C SER A 58 -8.93 2.65 -4.59
N VAL A 59 -9.99 2.46 -3.81
CA VAL A 59 -9.98 1.59 -2.63
C VAL A 59 -11.07 0.55 -2.80
N SER A 60 -10.68 -0.73 -2.69
CA SER A 60 -11.59 -1.86 -2.81
C SER A 60 -12.14 -2.28 -1.46
N TYR A 61 -13.43 -2.60 -1.42
CA TYR A 61 -14.11 -3.15 -0.25
C TYR A 61 -14.85 -4.42 -0.64
N PRO A 62 -14.87 -5.45 0.22
CA PRO A 62 -15.58 -6.70 -0.09
C PRO A 62 -17.06 -6.46 -0.38
N GLY A 63 -17.54 -7.01 -1.49
CA GLY A 63 -18.95 -6.92 -1.87
C GLY A 63 -19.43 -5.56 -2.34
N LEU A 64 -18.55 -4.58 -2.47
CA LEU A 64 -18.90 -3.21 -2.88
C LEU A 64 -18.09 -2.81 -4.09
N ARG A 65 -18.57 -1.77 -4.80
CA ARG A 65 -17.80 -1.16 -5.87
C ARG A 65 -16.59 -0.43 -5.26
N PRO A 66 -15.46 -0.38 -5.98
CA PRO A 66 -14.32 0.42 -5.51
C PRO A 66 -14.73 1.87 -5.29
N GLN A 67 -14.24 2.44 -4.20
CA GLN A 67 -14.44 3.85 -3.91
C GLN A 67 -13.30 4.64 -4.52
N MET A 68 -13.63 5.78 -5.11
CA MET A 68 -12.67 6.62 -5.82
C MET A 68 -12.61 7.98 -5.17
N ASP A 69 -11.41 8.43 -4.82
CA ASP A 69 -11.19 9.75 -4.26
C ASP A 69 -10.23 10.53 -5.16
N TYR A 70 -10.60 11.76 -5.49
CA TYR A 70 -9.74 12.61 -6.29
C TYR A 70 -8.47 12.98 -5.52
N VAL A 71 -7.31 12.87 -6.18
CA VAL A 71 -6.02 13.23 -5.59
C VAL A 71 -5.53 14.51 -6.27
N PRO A 72 -5.57 15.65 -5.57
CA PRO A 72 -5.01 16.89 -6.11
C PRO A 72 -3.53 16.73 -6.45
N GLN A 73 -3.06 17.50 -7.43
CA GLN A 73 -1.66 17.44 -7.86
C GLN A 73 -0.69 17.66 -6.70
N GLU A 74 -0.99 18.60 -5.82
CA GLU A 74 -0.17 18.92 -4.66
C GLU A 74 -0.13 17.80 -3.61
N SER A 75 -1.08 16.88 -3.64
CA SER A 75 -1.15 15.76 -2.69
C SER A 75 -0.60 14.46 -3.27
N TYR A 76 -0.22 14.45 -4.54
CA TYR A 76 0.18 13.22 -5.23
C TYR A 76 1.37 12.53 -4.57
N SER A 77 2.44 13.28 -4.34
CA SER A 77 3.69 12.70 -3.78
C SER A 77 3.45 12.13 -2.39
N GLN A 78 2.70 12.84 -1.55
CA GLN A 78 2.39 12.37 -0.20
C GLN A 78 1.47 11.15 -0.23
N THR A 79 0.49 11.14 -1.12
CA THR A 79 -0.38 9.98 -1.30
C THR A 79 0.42 8.76 -1.71
N ALA A 80 1.32 8.90 -2.68
CA ALA A 80 2.18 7.81 -3.12
C ALA A 80 3.06 7.28 -1.98
N GLU A 81 3.62 8.18 -1.16
CA GLU A 81 4.41 7.81 0.00
C GLU A 81 3.60 7.01 1.01
N PHE A 82 2.38 7.45 1.31
CA PHE A 82 1.49 6.76 2.25
C PHE A 82 1.10 5.37 1.77
N LEU A 83 0.90 5.20 0.46
CA LEU A 83 0.63 3.90 -0.13
C LEU A 83 1.83 2.97 0.00
N THR A 84 3.02 3.49 -0.26
CA THR A 84 4.28 2.74 -0.09
C THR A 84 4.45 2.31 1.36
N ASN A 85 4.18 3.20 2.30
CA ASN A 85 4.25 2.91 3.73
C ASN A 85 3.28 1.80 4.13
N TYR A 86 2.07 1.82 3.59
CA TYR A 86 1.10 0.76 3.84
C TYR A 86 1.60 -0.60 3.37
N HIS A 87 2.11 -0.67 2.15
CA HIS A 87 2.65 -1.92 1.61
C HIS A 87 3.84 -2.41 2.44
N ARG A 88 4.71 -1.51 2.86
CA ARG A 88 5.85 -1.86 3.70
C ARG A 88 5.40 -2.39 5.07
N ALA A 89 4.44 -1.72 5.70
CA ALA A 89 3.90 -2.17 6.97
C ALA A 89 3.26 -3.56 6.85
N ARG A 90 2.53 -3.80 5.76
CA ARG A 90 1.91 -5.09 5.51
C ARG A 90 2.93 -6.20 5.35
N GLU A 91 3.99 -5.97 4.59
CA GLU A 91 5.09 -6.93 4.43
C GLU A 91 5.74 -7.28 5.77
N ILE A 92 5.96 -6.27 6.61
CA ILE A 92 6.55 -6.46 7.93
C ILE A 92 5.62 -7.28 8.82
N LEU A 93 4.32 -6.96 8.83
CA LEU A 93 3.34 -7.73 9.61
C LEU A 93 3.29 -9.19 9.18
N GLU A 94 3.30 -9.45 7.87
CA GLU A 94 3.31 -10.82 7.35
C GLU A 94 4.56 -11.57 7.80
N ALA A 95 5.72 -10.91 7.75
CA ALA A 95 6.97 -11.51 8.18
C ALA A 95 6.96 -11.84 9.68
N ILE A 96 6.40 -10.94 10.51
CA ILE A 96 6.25 -11.18 11.95
C ILE A 96 5.32 -12.38 12.19
N CYS A 97 4.21 -12.46 11.46
CA CYS A 97 3.28 -13.59 11.57
C CYS A 97 3.97 -14.92 11.25
N GLU A 98 4.81 -14.95 10.23
CA GLU A 98 5.55 -16.17 9.87
C GLU A 98 6.53 -16.57 10.98
N ILE A 99 7.20 -15.61 11.59
CA ILE A 99 8.10 -15.89 12.72
C ILE A 99 7.32 -16.45 13.89
N ASN A 100 6.21 -15.80 14.25
CA ASN A 100 5.39 -16.27 15.37
C ASN A 100 4.78 -17.65 15.11
N ARG A 101 4.41 -17.92 13.87
CA ARG A 101 3.92 -19.23 13.48
C ARG A 101 5.00 -20.32 13.64
N GLU A 102 6.24 -19.99 13.31
CA GLU A 102 7.37 -20.92 13.50
C GLU A 102 7.62 -21.18 14.96
N LEU A 103 7.57 -20.15 15.82
CA LEU A 103 7.70 -20.31 17.27
C LEU A 103 6.60 -21.23 17.81
N LEU A 104 5.37 -21.05 17.34
CA LEU A 104 4.24 -21.89 17.72
C LEU A 104 4.49 -23.36 17.34
N ARG A 105 4.97 -23.63 16.11
CA ARG A 105 5.26 -24.97 15.66
C ARG A 105 6.34 -25.64 16.51
N ARG A 106 7.33 -24.87 16.94
CA ARG A 106 8.40 -25.35 17.81
C ARG A 106 7.96 -25.49 19.27
N ARG A 107 6.73 -25.05 19.60
CA ARG A 107 6.21 -24.98 20.95
C ARG A 107 7.10 -24.16 21.87
N GLU A 108 7.65 -23.09 21.33
CA GLU A 108 8.46 -22.12 22.05
C GLU A 108 7.60 -20.92 22.47
N ALA A 109 8.03 -20.23 23.51
CA ALA A 109 7.36 -19.00 23.92
C ALA A 109 7.48 -17.92 22.86
N PHE A 110 6.42 -17.16 22.66
CA PHE A 110 6.45 -16.00 21.81
C PHE A 110 7.33 -14.90 22.42
#